data_4e9baf4f09e12960765879ec335ac932
#
_entry.id   4e9baf4f09e12960765879ec335ac932
#
_cell.length_a   1.000
_cell.length_b   1.000
_cell.length_c   1.000
_cell.angle_alpha   90.00
_cell.angle_beta   90.00
_cell.angle_gamma   90.00
#
_symmetry.space_group_name_H-M   'P 1'
#
loop_
_entity.id
_entity.type
_entity.pdbx_description
1 polymer ?
#
loop_
_entity_poly.entity_id
_entity_poly.type
_entity_poly.pdbx_seq_one_letter_code
_entity_poly.pdbx_strand_id
1 'polypeptide(L)'
;MRNSKYLQILGICTLFSVTACSSNLEIPEPPVYNKVRNISVDLNQEMQTIDGFGASDAWRCQMVGKYWPEEKRNQIADWLFSQEVDENGNPKGIGLSMWRFYIGAGSTEQGLDSDIADEWRRSECFLSADGTYNWNKYEGQRWFLKAARDRGVERFLAFNLSAPVHMSINGKGFSIKEKRMNIKAGMMPDYADFLVECIDNLQKKEGVKFDYLSPVN
;
A
#
# COMPACT_ATOMS: atom_id res chain seq x y z
N MET A 1 -28.13 -41.80 67.71
CA MET A 1 -28.95 -41.91 66.48
C MET A 1 -28.55 -40.90 65.47
N ARG A 2 -28.23 -41.32 64.31
CA ARG A 2 -28.15 -40.74 63.00
C ARG A 2 -26.72 -40.67 62.41
N ASN A 3 -26.51 -41.60 61.47
CA ASN A 3 -25.33 -41.80 60.64
C ASN A 3 -25.15 -40.63 59.70
N SER A 4 -23.88 -40.13 59.60
CA SER A 4 -23.44 -39.29 58.52
C SER A 4 -22.53 -40.08 57.61
N LYS A 5 -22.96 -40.29 56.37
CA LYS A 5 -22.22 -40.98 55.34
C LYS A 5 -21.25 -39.98 54.71
N TYR A 6 -19.95 -40.22 54.81
CA TYR A 6 -18.95 -39.51 54.05
C TYR A 6 -18.96 -40.04 52.62
N LEU A 7 -19.23 -39.15 51.67
CA LEU A 7 -19.09 -39.41 50.25
C LEU A 7 -17.68 -39.02 49.83
N GLN A 8 -16.84 -39.99 49.55
CA GLN A 8 -15.53 -39.77 48.94
C GLN A 8 -15.71 -39.55 47.44
N ILE A 9 -15.42 -38.33 46.98
CA ILE A 9 -15.32 -38.01 45.56
C ILE A 9 -13.88 -38.28 45.15
N LEU A 10 -13.67 -39.37 44.39
CA LEU A 10 -12.41 -39.66 43.72
C LEU A 10 -12.28 -38.69 42.53
N GLY A 11 -11.42 -37.70 42.65
CA GLY A 11 -11.04 -36.83 41.53
C GLY A 11 -10.10 -37.57 40.59
N ILE A 12 -10.58 -37.93 39.42
CA ILE A 12 -9.74 -38.42 38.33
C ILE A 12 -9.07 -37.20 37.66
N CYS A 13 -7.79 -36.98 37.98
CA CYS A 13 -6.96 -36.06 37.21
C CYS A 13 -6.59 -36.71 35.88
N THR A 14 -7.31 -36.39 34.82
CA THR A 14 -6.88 -36.69 33.47
C THR A 14 -5.82 -35.69 33.07
N LEU A 15 -4.55 -36.13 33.04
CA LEU A 15 -3.47 -35.41 32.41
C LEU A 15 -3.73 -35.37 30.90
N PHE A 16 -4.11 -34.22 30.39
CA PHE A 16 -4.01 -33.93 28.94
C PHE A 16 -2.55 -33.64 28.61
N SER A 17 -1.87 -34.65 28.05
CA SER A 17 -0.60 -34.44 27.39
C SER A 17 -0.83 -33.63 26.13
N VAL A 18 -0.53 -32.34 26.17
CA VAL A 18 -0.47 -31.51 24.97
C VAL A 18 0.79 -31.92 24.21
N THR A 19 0.61 -32.82 23.26
CA THR A 19 1.67 -33.11 22.28
C THR A 19 1.76 -31.90 21.35
N ALA A 20 2.72 -31.02 21.64
CA ALA A 20 3.10 -29.97 20.69
C ALA A 20 3.66 -30.64 19.44
N CYS A 21 2.85 -30.76 18.39
CA CYS A 21 3.37 -31.01 17.05
C CYS A 21 4.22 -29.81 16.64
N SER A 22 5.53 -29.90 16.87
CA SER A 22 6.49 -29.08 16.16
C SER A 22 6.50 -29.58 14.73
N SER A 23 5.67 -29.00 13.86
CA SER A 23 5.86 -29.12 12.42
C SER A 23 7.15 -28.35 12.12
N ASN A 24 8.24 -29.08 11.92
CA ASN A 24 9.39 -28.54 11.26
C ASN A 24 8.94 -28.11 9.85
N LEU A 25 8.58 -26.85 9.71
CA LEU A 25 8.46 -26.22 8.40
C LEU A 25 9.89 -26.21 7.84
N GLU A 26 10.24 -27.24 7.08
CA GLU A 26 11.41 -27.18 6.20
C GLU A 26 11.14 -26.02 5.22
N ILE A 27 11.83 -24.91 5.46
CA ILE A 27 11.91 -23.82 4.49
C ILE A 27 12.68 -24.43 3.31
N PRO A 28 12.05 -24.59 2.13
CA PRO A 28 12.77 -25.14 0.99
C PRO A 28 14.01 -24.27 0.72
N GLU A 29 15.17 -24.91 0.63
CA GLU A 29 16.37 -24.18 0.25
C GLU A 29 16.13 -23.46 -1.08
N PRO A 30 16.59 -22.22 -1.21
CA PRO A 30 16.45 -21.49 -2.47
C PRO A 30 17.14 -22.28 -3.58
N PRO A 31 16.54 -22.32 -4.78
CA PRO A 31 17.11 -23.09 -5.89
C PRO A 31 18.55 -22.65 -6.18
N VAL A 32 19.48 -23.59 -6.11
CA VAL A 32 20.88 -23.33 -6.44
C VAL A 32 20.97 -23.13 -7.95
N TYR A 33 21.09 -21.88 -8.37
CA TYR A 33 21.32 -21.55 -9.79
C TYR A 33 22.78 -21.82 -10.16
N ASN A 34 23.10 -23.03 -10.61
CA ASN A 34 24.45 -23.43 -11.04
C ASN A 34 24.89 -22.83 -12.39
N LYS A 35 24.14 -21.90 -12.98
CA LYS A 35 24.54 -21.17 -14.18
C LYS A 35 25.05 -19.79 -13.82
N VAL A 36 26.35 -19.65 -13.73
CA VAL A 36 27.02 -18.36 -13.76
C VAL A 36 26.76 -17.72 -15.13
N ARG A 37 26.03 -16.60 -15.14
CA ARG A 37 25.88 -15.77 -16.34
C ARG A 37 26.85 -14.61 -16.22
N ASN A 38 27.80 -14.54 -17.13
CA ASN A 38 28.65 -13.36 -17.22
C ASN A 38 27.88 -12.28 -17.97
N ILE A 39 27.74 -11.13 -17.33
CA ILE A 39 27.15 -9.92 -17.91
C ILE A 39 28.30 -8.94 -18.11
N SER A 40 28.46 -8.45 -19.33
CA SER A 40 29.40 -7.37 -19.64
C SER A 40 28.61 -6.09 -19.82
N VAL A 41 29.04 -5.05 -19.11
CA VAL A 41 28.50 -3.69 -19.24
C VAL A 41 29.59 -2.83 -19.89
N ASP A 42 29.31 -2.32 -21.09
CA ASP A 42 30.19 -1.37 -21.77
C ASP A 42 29.74 0.05 -21.42
N LEU A 43 30.51 0.73 -20.58
CA LEU A 43 30.21 2.09 -20.14
C LEU A 43 30.39 3.16 -21.24
N ASN A 44 31.01 2.80 -22.37
CA ASN A 44 31.20 3.71 -23.49
C ASN A 44 30.06 3.64 -24.50
N GLN A 45 29.15 2.68 -24.35
CA GLN A 45 28.00 2.50 -25.23
C GLN A 45 26.73 2.98 -24.55
N GLU A 46 26.42 4.25 -24.69
CA GLU A 46 25.16 4.84 -24.20
C GLU A 46 24.01 4.41 -25.11
N MET A 47 22.90 3.98 -24.51
CA MET A 47 21.69 3.56 -25.22
C MET A 47 20.57 4.59 -25.02
N GLN A 48 19.72 4.41 -24.01
CA GLN A 48 18.66 5.37 -23.67
C GLN A 48 18.94 6.05 -22.34
N THR A 49 18.42 7.24 -22.19
CA THR A 49 18.36 7.91 -20.88
C THR A 49 17.26 7.31 -20.04
N ILE A 50 17.59 6.85 -18.85
CA ILE A 50 16.60 6.39 -17.84
C ILE A 50 16.14 7.63 -17.07
N ASP A 51 14.82 7.88 -17.09
CA ASP A 51 14.23 9.04 -16.43
C ASP A 51 14.21 8.91 -14.90
N GLY A 52 14.11 7.70 -14.39
CA GLY A 52 14.15 7.41 -12.95
C GLY A 52 13.73 5.98 -12.60
N PHE A 53 13.87 5.67 -11.33
CA PHE A 53 13.40 4.42 -10.75
C PHE A 53 12.33 4.73 -9.71
N GLY A 54 11.17 4.10 -9.84
CA GLY A 54 10.03 4.40 -8.99
C GLY A 54 9.32 3.18 -8.45
N ALA A 55 8.52 3.43 -7.42
CA ALA A 55 7.59 2.45 -6.87
C ALA A 55 6.25 3.10 -6.55
N SER A 56 5.24 2.28 -6.27
CA SER A 56 3.88 2.71 -5.94
C SER A 56 3.54 2.42 -4.49
N ASP A 57 2.81 3.34 -3.87
CA ASP A 57 2.31 3.21 -2.49
C ASP A 57 1.06 2.31 -2.35
N ALA A 58 0.42 1.95 -3.46
CA ALA A 58 -0.81 1.15 -3.43
C ALA A 58 -0.52 -0.29 -2.98
N TRP A 59 -1.18 -0.72 -1.99
CA TRP A 59 -2.22 -0.15 -1.13
C TRP A 59 -1.72 -0.07 0.31
N ARG A 60 -0.66 -0.85 0.64
CA ARG A 60 -0.23 -1.17 2.00
C ARG A 60 0.41 0.00 2.72
N CYS A 61 0.89 0.99 2.00
CA CYS A 61 1.44 2.21 2.59
C CYS A 61 0.43 2.96 3.45
N GLN A 62 -0.89 2.81 3.17
CA GLN A 62 -1.91 3.37 4.05
C GLN A 62 -1.84 2.78 5.47
N MET A 63 -1.80 1.45 5.59
CA MET A 63 -1.80 0.78 6.88
C MET A 63 -0.46 0.95 7.61
N VAL A 64 0.64 0.79 6.89
CA VAL A 64 1.99 0.98 7.44
C VAL A 64 2.18 2.42 7.91
N GLY A 65 1.88 3.39 7.06
CA GLY A 65 2.07 4.80 7.34
C GLY A 65 1.17 5.34 8.45
N LYS A 66 0.00 4.74 8.67
CA LYS A 66 -0.95 5.16 9.69
C LYS A 66 -0.72 4.49 11.05
N TYR A 67 -0.44 3.17 11.07
CA TYR A 67 -0.51 2.38 12.29
C TYR A 67 0.83 1.90 12.83
N TRP A 68 1.87 1.89 12.00
CA TRP A 68 3.17 1.40 12.46
C TRP A 68 3.92 2.47 13.27
N PRO A 69 4.79 2.05 14.21
CA PRO A 69 5.62 2.98 14.98
C PRO A 69 6.45 3.88 14.07
N GLU A 70 6.61 5.13 14.47
CA GLU A 70 7.31 6.15 13.66
C GLU A 70 8.72 5.73 13.27
N GLU A 71 9.46 5.12 14.20
CA GLU A 71 10.80 4.59 13.93
C GLU A 71 10.79 3.59 12.77
N LYS A 72 9.81 2.66 12.74
CA LYS A 72 9.70 1.65 11.68
C LYS A 72 9.30 2.25 10.34
N ARG A 73 8.40 3.21 10.35
CA ARG A 73 8.02 3.94 9.14
C ARG A 73 9.22 4.69 8.54
N ASN A 74 9.98 5.40 9.38
CA ASN A 74 11.17 6.11 8.95
C ASN A 74 12.23 5.15 8.41
N GLN A 75 12.46 4.01 9.07
CA GLN A 75 13.39 3.00 8.56
C GLN A 75 12.99 2.49 7.16
N ILE A 76 11.70 2.23 6.93
CA ILE A 76 11.20 1.83 5.60
C ILE A 76 11.38 2.97 4.59
N ALA A 77 11.09 4.20 4.97
CA ALA A 77 11.26 5.35 4.11
C ALA A 77 12.74 5.58 3.75
N ASP A 78 13.66 5.38 4.70
CA ASP A 78 15.10 5.45 4.43
C ASP A 78 15.53 4.38 3.43
N TRP A 79 15.09 3.13 3.61
CA TRP A 79 15.40 2.05 2.66
C TRP A 79 14.88 2.31 1.26
N LEU A 80 13.73 2.96 1.12
CA LEU A 80 13.13 3.25 -0.17
C LEU A 80 13.73 4.51 -0.83
N PHE A 81 13.92 5.57 -0.08
CA PHE A 81 14.12 6.90 -0.65
C PHE A 81 15.51 7.47 -0.42
N SER A 82 16.27 7.02 0.62
CA SER A 82 17.57 7.60 0.91
C SER A 82 18.54 7.41 -0.25
N GLN A 83 19.15 8.51 -0.66
CA GLN A 83 20.25 8.56 -1.64
C GLN A 83 21.62 8.66 -0.96
N GLU A 84 21.64 8.65 0.38
CA GLU A 84 22.86 8.77 1.16
C GLU A 84 23.64 7.45 1.17
N VAL A 85 24.94 7.58 1.40
CA VAL A 85 25.84 6.47 1.68
C VAL A 85 26.35 6.56 3.12
N ASP A 86 26.75 5.42 3.68
CA ASP A 86 27.41 5.36 4.98
C ASP A 86 28.89 5.76 4.86
N GLU A 87 29.62 5.74 5.99
CA GLU A 87 31.05 6.05 6.06
C GLU A 87 31.94 5.10 5.23
N ASN A 88 31.43 3.93 4.88
CA ASN A 88 32.11 2.92 4.05
C ASN A 88 31.70 2.99 2.59
N GLY A 89 30.82 3.94 2.22
CA GLY A 89 30.31 4.11 0.86
C GLY A 89 29.16 3.17 0.50
N ASN A 90 28.57 2.46 1.46
CA ASN A 90 27.41 1.61 1.19
C ASN A 90 26.13 2.45 1.17
N PRO A 91 25.21 2.21 0.24
CA PRO A 91 23.95 2.95 0.17
C PRO A 91 23.06 2.62 1.38
N LYS A 92 22.47 3.66 1.99
CA LYS A 92 21.50 3.51 3.09
C LYS A 92 20.13 3.08 2.60
N GLY A 93 19.82 3.32 1.34
CA GLY A 93 18.57 2.96 0.70
C GLY A 93 18.75 2.66 -0.79
N ILE A 94 17.66 2.28 -1.46
CA ILE A 94 17.67 2.01 -2.91
C ILE A 94 17.54 3.27 -3.76
N GLY A 95 17.33 4.45 -3.13
CA GLY A 95 17.35 5.75 -3.77
C GLY A 95 16.28 5.92 -4.85
N LEU A 96 15.03 5.55 -4.58
CA LEU A 96 13.95 5.80 -5.53
C LEU A 96 13.88 7.28 -5.86
N SER A 97 13.86 7.62 -7.15
CA SER A 97 13.76 8.99 -7.66
C SER A 97 12.33 9.36 -8.09
N MET A 98 11.39 8.40 -8.08
CA MET A 98 10.00 8.62 -8.41
C MET A 98 9.08 7.89 -7.42
N TRP A 99 8.03 8.58 -6.96
CA TRP A 99 6.98 7.98 -6.12
C TRP A 99 5.60 8.10 -6.75
N ARG A 100 4.88 6.98 -6.81
CA ARG A 100 3.55 6.91 -7.40
C ARG A 100 2.49 6.87 -6.31
N PHE A 101 1.76 7.97 -6.13
CA PHE A 101 0.69 8.14 -5.14
C PHE A 101 -0.65 7.66 -5.67
N TYR A 102 -1.33 6.81 -4.89
CA TYR A 102 -2.62 6.25 -5.26
C TYR A 102 -3.80 7.09 -4.76
N ILE A 103 -4.63 7.56 -5.69
CA ILE A 103 -5.92 8.18 -5.42
C ILE A 103 -6.99 7.10 -5.53
N GLY A 104 -7.59 6.69 -4.44
CA GLY A 104 -8.53 5.56 -4.41
C GLY A 104 -9.99 5.96 -4.61
N ALA A 105 -10.83 4.95 -4.67
CA ALA A 105 -12.22 5.04 -5.09
C ALA A 105 -13.27 4.97 -3.97
N GLY A 106 -12.88 4.64 -2.72
CA GLY A 106 -13.84 4.55 -1.60
C GLY A 106 -14.23 3.12 -1.22
N SER A 107 -13.39 2.12 -1.52
CA SER A 107 -13.66 0.74 -1.10
C SER A 107 -13.47 0.53 0.40
N THR A 108 -12.72 1.38 1.10
CA THR A 108 -12.61 1.35 2.56
C THR A 108 -13.94 1.71 3.22
N GLU A 109 -14.63 2.72 2.71
CA GLU A 109 -15.92 3.16 3.20
C GLU A 109 -17.02 2.12 2.96
N GLN A 110 -16.89 1.32 1.91
CA GLN A 110 -17.81 0.21 1.63
C GLN A 110 -17.56 -1.01 2.53
N GLY A 111 -16.36 -1.16 3.10
CA GLY A 111 -16.02 -2.33 3.91
C GLY A 111 -16.15 -3.64 3.13
N LEU A 112 -16.90 -4.61 3.66
CA LEU A 112 -17.14 -5.90 2.99
C LEU A 112 -17.97 -5.77 1.71
N ASP A 113 -18.84 -4.76 1.64
CA ASP A 113 -19.64 -4.48 0.45
C ASP A 113 -18.79 -4.01 -0.75
N SER A 114 -17.50 -3.76 -0.54
CA SER A 114 -16.57 -3.46 -1.63
C SER A 114 -16.24 -4.66 -2.52
N ASP A 115 -16.56 -5.88 -2.11
CA ASP A 115 -16.14 -7.15 -2.69
C ASP A 115 -14.59 -7.35 -2.68
N ILE A 116 -13.88 -6.59 -1.84
CA ILE A 116 -12.45 -6.71 -1.60
C ILE A 116 -12.27 -7.31 -0.19
N ALA A 117 -11.92 -8.59 -0.11
CA ALA A 117 -11.82 -9.31 1.17
C ALA A 117 -10.66 -8.80 2.03
N ASP A 118 -9.49 -8.54 1.42
CA ASP A 118 -8.31 -8.02 2.11
C ASP A 118 -8.48 -6.51 2.37
N GLU A 119 -8.69 -6.13 3.63
CA GLU A 119 -8.84 -4.72 4.03
C GLU A 119 -7.61 -3.86 3.67
N TRP A 120 -6.41 -4.45 3.63
CA TRP A 120 -5.19 -3.75 3.25
C TRP A 120 -5.14 -3.39 1.76
N ARG A 121 -6.05 -3.90 0.98
CA ARG A 121 -6.25 -3.58 -0.44
C ARG A 121 -7.41 -2.63 -0.68
N ARG A 122 -8.20 -2.32 0.35
CA ARG A 122 -9.22 -1.29 0.26
C ARG A 122 -8.59 0.10 0.30
N SER A 123 -9.21 1.05 -0.37
CA SER A 123 -8.74 2.42 -0.43
C SER A 123 -9.84 3.39 0.00
N GLU A 124 -9.46 4.43 0.70
CA GLU A 124 -10.34 5.57 1.01
C GLU A 124 -10.67 6.34 -0.28
N CYS A 125 -11.61 7.29 -0.20
CA CYS A 125 -11.82 8.31 -1.23
C CYS A 125 -11.93 9.68 -0.56
N PHE A 126 -11.25 10.70 -1.09
CA PHE A 126 -11.37 12.07 -0.58
C PHE A 126 -12.78 12.62 -0.74
N LEU A 127 -13.47 12.24 -1.83
CA LEU A 127 -14.80 12.71 -2.19
C LEU A 127 -15.88 11.74 -1.71
N SER A 128 -16.83 12.23 -0.94
CA SER A 128 -18.03 11.52 -0.53
C SER A 128 -19.13 11.63 -1.60
N ALA A 129 -20.15 10.74 -1.53
CA ALA A 129 -21.24 10.72 -2.49
C ALA A 129 -22.14 12.00 -2.44
N ASP A 130 -22.12 12.73 -1.34
CA ASP A 130 -22.82 14.01 -1.16
C ASP A 130 -22.05 15.22 -1.73
N GLY A 131 -20.90 15.00 -2.36
CA GLY A 131 -20.05 16.02 -2.93
C GLY A 131 -19.07 16.67 -1.93
N THR A 132 -19.03 16.22 -0.68
CA THR A 132 -18.10 16.77 0.32
C THR A 132 -16.73 16.13 0.25
N TYR A 133 -15.66 16.93 0.41
CA TYR A 133 -14.30 16.47 0.48
C TYR A 133 -13.82 16.34 1.91
N ASN A 134 -13.19 15.20 2.25
CA ASN A 134 -12.48 15.01 3.51
C ASN A 134 -10.97 14.83 3.24
N TRP A 135 -10.23 15.92 3.40
CA TRP A 135 -8.79 15.97 3.17
C TRP A 135 -7.94 15.36 4.28
N ASN A 136 -8.55 14.81 5.33
CA ASN A 136 -7.82 14.09 6.39
C ASN A 136 -7.61 12.62 6.07
N LYS A 137 -8.25 12.11 5.03
CA LYS A 137 -8.09 10.73 4.55
C LYS A 137 -6.68 10.49 4.00
N TYR A 138 -6.33 9.22 3.77
CA TYR A 138 -5.02 8.78 3.28
C TYR A 138 -3.86 9.15 4.19
N GLU A 139 -4.08 9.20 5.49
CA GLU A 139 -3.07 9.60 6.47
C GLU A 139 -1.74 8.86 6.27
N GLY A 140 -1.77 7.54 6.08
CA GLY A 140 -0.58 6.73 5.89
C GLY A 140 0.10 6.94 4.54
N GLN A 141 -0.66 7.00 3.44
CA GLN A 141 -0.10 7.26 2.12
C GLN A 141 0.46 8.69 2.00
N ARG A 142 -0.23 9.67 2.60
CA ARG A 142 0.25 11.05 2.68
C ARG A 142 1.52 11.17 3.55
N TRP A 143 1.63 10.32 4.58
CA TRP A 143 2.86 10.24 5.35
C TRP A 143 4.04 9.79 4.46
N PHE A 144 3.87 8.73 3.65
CA PHE A 144 4.89 8.27 2.72
C PHE A 144 5.18 9.27 1.61
N LEU A 145 4.17 10.01 1.13
CA LEU A 145 4.36 11.08 0.15
C LEU A 145 5.29 12.18 0.69
N LYS A 146 5.08 12.61 1.93
CA LYS A 146 5.98 13.57 2.62
C LYS A 146 7.36 12.97 2.86
N ALA A 147 7.41 11.74 3.34
CA ALA A 147 8.68 11.06 3.62
C ALA A 147 9.54 10.91 2.37
N ALA A 148 8.93 10.68 1.21
CA ALA A 148 9.59 10.63 -0.09
C ALA A 148 10.15 12.01 -0.48
N ARG A 149 9.34 13.07 -0.39
CA ARG A 149 9.76 14.45 -0.62
C ARG A 149 10.95 14.84 0.27
N ASP A 150 10.83 14.57 1.56
CA ASP A 150 11.82 14.97 2.57
C ASP A 150 13.16 14.23 2.40
N ARG A 151 13.18 13.13 1.64
CA ARG A 151 14.37 12.34 1.30
C ARG A 151 14.88 12.56 -0.14
N GLY A 152 14.35 13.59 -0.82
CA GLY A 152 14.86 14.02 -2.12
C GLY A 152 14.30 13.25 -3.31
N VAL A 153 13.14 12.60 -3.19
CA VAL A 153 12.43 12.09 -4.37
C VAL A 153 12.04 13.27 -5.26
N GLU A 154 12.48 13.23 -6.51
CA GLU A 154 12.38 14.36 -7.44
C GLU A 154 11.04 14.41 -8.18
N ARG A 155 10.42 13.24 -8.43
CA ARG A 155 9.26 13.13 -9.31
C ARG A 155 8.12 12.42 -8.62
N PHE A 156 6.91 12.95 -8.83
CA PHE A 156 5.69 12.39 -8.27
C PHE A 156 4.66 12.13 -9.37
N LEU A 157 4.09 10.93 -9.34
CA LEU A 157 3.03 10.51 -10.23
C LEU A 157 1.76 10.26 -9.42
N ALA A 158 0.68 10.97 -9.69
CA ALA A 158 -0.64 10.65 -9.18
C ALA A 158 -1.31 9.61 -10.07
N PHE A 159 -1.94 8.59 -9.49
CA PHE A 159 -2.70 7.64 -10.29
C PHE A 159 -4.00 7.21 -9.62
N ASN A 160 -4.96 6.86 -10.45
CA ASN A 160 -6.24 6.33 -10.02
C ASN A 160 -6.49 4.98 -10.72
N LEU A 161 -7.02 3.99 -10.00
CA LEU A 161 -7.38 2.68 -10.57
C LEU A 161 -8.82 2.64 -11.04
N SER A 162 -9.71 3.37 -10.36
CA SER A 162 -11.13 3.41 -10.64
C SER A 162 -11.72 4.71 -10.12
N ALA A 163 -12.68 5.26 -10.83
CA ALA A 163 -13.45 6.42 -10.36
C ALA A 163 -14.06 6.14 -8.97
N PRO A 164 -14.34 7.19 -8.18
CA PRO A 164 -15.09 7.06 -6.94
C PRO A 164 -16.29 6.13 -7.08
N VAL A 165 -16.55 5.26 -6.11
CA VAL A 165 -17.57 4.20 -6.21
C VAL A 165 -18.96 4.74 -6.56
N HIS A 166 -19.31 5.94 -6.12
CA HIS A 166 -20.59 6.59 -6.46
C HIS A 166 -20.65 7.08 -7.92
N MET A 167 -19.51 7.26 -8.59
CA MET A 167 -19.41 7.61 -10.00
C MET A 167 -19.24 6.36 -10.89
N SER A 168 -18.90 5.21 -10.31
CA SER A 168 -18.63 3.99 -11.07
C SER A 168 -19.92 3.27 -11.50
N ILE A 169 -19.89 2.58 -12.65
CA ILE A 169 -21.04 1.85 -13.22
C ILE A 169 -21.46 0.71 -12.29
N ASN A 170 -20.50 -0.04 -11.77
CA ASN A 170 -20.77 -1.19 -10.89
C ASN A 170 -20.84 -0.83 -9.41
N GLY A 171 -20.65 0.43 -9.04
CA GLY A 171 -20.61 0.87 -7.65
C GLY A 171 -19.39 0.35 -6.87
N LYS A 172 -18.32 -0.13 -7.54
CA LYS A 172 -17.13 -0.71 -6.93
C LYS A 172 -15.86 0.03 -7.34
N GLY A 173 -14.81 -0.13 -6.54
CA GLY A 173 -13.49 0.45 -6.77
C GLY A 173 -12.60 -0.37 -7.72
N PHE A 174 -13.17 -1.16 -8.63
CA PHE A 174 -12.47 -1.95 -9.64
C PHE A 174 -13.28 -2.05 -10.93
N SER A 175 -12.59 -2.40 -12.03
CA SER A 175 -13.20 -2.45 -13.34
C SER A 175 -14.19 -3.61 -13.50
N ILE A 176 -15.09 -3.48 -14.47
CA ILE A 176 -16.06 -4.48 -14.86
C ILE A 176 -15.46 -5.45 -15.89
N LYS A 177 -16.13 -6.61 -16.08
CA LYS A 177 -15.68 -7.68 -16.98
C LYS A 177 -15.51 -7.25 -18.43
N GLU A 178 -16.28 -6.29 -18.90
CA GLU A 178 -16.27 -5.80 -20.27
C GLU A 178 -15.01 -5.01 -20.65
N LYS A 179 -14.03 -4.90 -19.77
CA LYS A 179 -12.76 -4.20 -20.02
C LYS A 179 -12.93 -2.77 -20.55
N ARG A 180 -13.98 -2.09 -20.12
CA ARG A 180 -14.25 -0.68 -20.44
C ARG A 180 -14.07 0.17 -19.20
N MET A 181 -13.97 1.47 -19.41
CA MET A 181 -13.91 2.44 -18.34
C MET A 181 -15.13 2.32 -17.41
N ASN A 182 -14.89 2.15 -16.12
CA ASN A 182 -15.93 1.97 -15.10
C ASN A 182 -16.47 3.30 -14.57
N ILE A 183 -16.96 4.16 -15.47
CA ILE A 183 -17.53 5.48 -15.14
C ILE A 183 -18.93 5.58 -15.75
N LYS A 184 -19.90 6.05 -14.96
CA LYS A 184 -21.27 6.28 -15.41
C LYS A 184 -21.30 7.31 -16.55
N ALA A 185 -22.24 7.13 -17.47
CA ALA A 185 -22.43 8.09 -18.55
C ALA A 185 -22.70 9.49 -18.00
N GLY A 186 -22.03 10.49 -18.55
CA GLY A 186 -22.14 11.90 -18.14
C GLY A 186 -21.25 12.31 -16.96
N MET A 187 -20.62 11.36 -16.23
CA MET A 187 -19.79 11.68 -15.05
C MET A 187 -18.29 11.88 -15.35
N MET A 188 -17.91 11.91 -16.61
CA MET A 188 -16.51 12.17 -17.00
C MET A 188 -16.00 13.54 -16.58
N PRO A 189 -16.77 14.64 -16.73
CA PRO A 189 -16.35 15.95 -16.24
C PRO A 189 -16.17 15.95 -14.72
N ASP A 190 -17.12 15.44 -13.95
CA ASP A 190 -17.04 15.37 -12.49
C ASP A 190 -15.84 14.54 -12.02
N TYR A 191 -15.52 13.48 -12.75
CA TYR A 191 -14.35 12.66 -12.48
C TYR A 191 -13.03 13.40 -12.78
N ALA A 192 -12.98 14.17 -13.86
CA ALA A 192 -11.82 15.00 -14.15
C ALA A 192 -11.61 16.07 -13.07
N ASP A 193 -12.69 16.75 -12.66
CA ASP A 193 -12.68 17.73 -11.59
C ASP A 193 -12.22 17.10 -10.26
N PHE A 194 -12.70 15.90 -9.93
CA PHE A 194 -12.22 15.14 -8.76
C PHE A 194 -10.71 14.92 -8.77
N LEU A 195 -10.14 14.54 -9.90
CA LEU A 195 -8.70 14.31 -10.00
C LEU A 195 -7.91 15.61 -9.84
N VAL A 196 -8.37 16.68 -10.46
CA VAL A 196 -7.77 18.03 -10.36
C VAL A 196 -7.80 18.51 -8.90
N GLU A 197 -8.94 18.43 -8.24
CA GLU A 197 -9.10 18.81 -6.83
C GLU A 197 -8.18 17.98 -5.91
N CYS A 198 -8.08 16.67 -6.14
CA CYS A 198 -7.16 15.82 -5.37
C CYS A 198 -5.71 16.25 -5.54
N ILE A 199 -5.26 16.46 -6.78
CA ILE A 199 -3.88 16.86 -7.08
C ILE A 199 -3.57 18.23 -6.47
N ASP A 200 -4.41 19.21 -6.71
CA ASP A 200 -4.26 20.56 -6.19
C ASP A 200 -4.16 20.60 -4.67
N ASN A 201 -5.04 19.86 -4.00
CA ASN A 201 -5.08 19.82 -2.55
C ASN A 201 -3.86 19.11 -1.96
N LEU A 202 -3.44 17.97 -2.55
CA LEU A 202 -2.25 17.25 -2.13
C LEU A 202 -0.99 18.10 -2.33
N GLN A 203 -0.86 18.79 -3.48
CA GLN A 203 0.27 19.71 -3.73
C GLN A 203 0.34 20.80 -2.67
N LYS A 204 -0.80 21.44 -2.37
CA LYS A 204 -0.86 22.54 -1.39
C LYS A 204 -0.61 22.07 0.03
N LYS A 205 -1.14 20.91 0.43
CA LYS A 205 -1.06 20.42 1.82
C LYS A 205 0.24 19.68 2.11
N GLU A 206 0.73 18.90 1.16
CA GLU A 206 1.90 18.04 1.38
C GLU A 206 3.21 18.67 0.83
N GLY A 207 3.11 19.79 0.14
CA GLY A 207 4.28 20.50 -0.40
C GLY A 207 5.03 19.70 -1.48
N VAL A 208 4.32 18.90 -2.25
CA VAL A 208 4.84 18.15 -3.41
C VAL A 208 4.34 18.77 -4.69
N LYS A 209 4.97 18.41 -5.81
CA LYS A 209 4.49 18.73 -7.15
C LYS A 209 4.33 17.44 -7.92
N PHE A 210 3.14 17.16 -8.43
CA PHE A 210 2.94 16.03 -9.32
C PHE A 210 3.35 16.38 -10.75
N ASP A 211 4.27 15.60 -11.30
CA ASP A 211 4.78 15.76 -12.67
C ASP A 211 3.95 14.96 -13.66
N TYR A 212 3.30 13.89 -13.18
CA TYR A 212 2.53 12.95 -14.01
C TYR A 212 1.19 12.62 -13.38
N LEU A 213 0.19 12.38 -14.23
CA LEU A 213 -1.10 11.84 -13.86
C LEU A 213 -1.45 10.63 -14.74
N SER A 214 -1.77 9.50 -14.10
CA SER A 214 -2.42 8.36 -14.73
C SER A 214 -3.89 8.31 -14.29
N PRO A 215 -4.83 8.81 -15.09
CA PRO A 215 -6.23 8.98 -14.67
C PRO A 215 -6.98 7.65 -14.61
N VAL A 216 -6.49 6.63 -15.27
CA VAL A 216 -7.01 5.25 -15.25
C VAL A 216 -5.86 4.27 -15.37
N ASN A 217 -6.06 3.05 -14.84
CA ASN A 217 -5.04 2.00 -14.91
C ASN A 217 -5.67 0.68 -15.37
#